data_0fae1357d67f12caf57ec5c28207c768
#
_entry.id   0fae1357d67f12caf57ec5c28207c768
#
_cell.length_a   1.000
_cell.length_b   1.000
_cell.length_c   1.000
_cell.angle_alpha   90.00
_cell.angle_beta   90.00
_cell.angle_gamma   90.00
#
_symmetry.space_group_name_H-M   'P 1'
#
loop_
_entity.id
_entity.type
_entity.pdbx_description
1 polymer ?
#
loop_
_entity_poly.entity_id
_entity_poly.type
_entity_poly.pdbx_seq_one_letter_code
_entity_poly.pdbx_strand_id
1 'polypeptide(L)'
;IPFPRELGGQGCDTLAYILAVEEFAKVCATTSVILSAHTSLAADAIYIHGNDEQKEKFLRPLADGTKLGSFALTEPEAGTDAAGQQTKAVRDGEEWVINGSKIFITNGEVADIYIVFAMTDKSAGTRGISAFIIEKGTPGFSFGPPEKKMGIRGSSTCELVFEDCRIPIGNLLGREGKGFGIAMSILDGGRIGIAAQALGIAEGAFEN
;
A
#
# COMPACT_ATOMS: atom_id res chain seq x y z
N ILE A 1 13.64 -6.30 -1.71
CA ILE A 1 14.47 -7.47 -1.31
C ILE A 1 13.90 -8.76 -1.90
N PRO A 2 12.61 -9.15 -1.70
CA PRO A 2 12.13 -10.47 -2.09
C PRO A 2 11.69 -10.58 -3.55
N PHE A 3 11.77 -9.51 -4.34
CA PHE A 3 11.31 -9.53 -5.73
C PHE A 3 12.37 -10.08 -6.68
N PRO A 4 11.96 -10.74 -7.78
CA PRO A 4 12.86 -11.29 -8.78
C PRO A 4 13.81 -10.26 -9.40
N ARG A 5 14.99 -10.69 -9.79
CA ARG A 5 16.02 -9.80 -10.38
C ARG A 5 15.58 -9.20 -11.72
N GLU A 6 14.84 -9.96 -12.52
CA GLU A 6 14.26 -9.49 -13.78
C GLU A 6 13.25 -8.37 -13.61
N LEU A 7 12.67 -8.20 -12.41
CA LEU A 7 11.79 -7.10 -12.04
C LEU A 7 12.50 -6.01 -11.20
N GLY A 8 13.83 -5.99 -11.17
CA GLY A 8 14.62 -5.00 -10.44
C GLY A 8 14.89 -5.34 -8.96
N GLY A 9 14.40 -6.47 -8.47
CA GLY A 9 14.62 -6.93 -7.10
C GLY A 9 15.96 -7.61 -6.88
N GLN A 10 16.21 -8.08 -5.65
CA GLN A 10 17.44 -8.77 -5.29
C GLN A 10 17.32 -10.30 -5.43
N GLY A 11 16.11 -10.83 -5.63
CA GLY A 11 15.87 -12.27 -5.74
C GLY A 11 16.12 -13.04 -4.44
N CYS A 12 16.05 -12.37 -3.30
CA CYS A 12 16.14 -12.99 -1.99
C CYS A 12 14.78 -13.58 -1.57
N ASP A 13 14.79 -14.38 -0.51
CA ASP A 13 13.56 -14.93 0.06
C ASP A 13 12.89 -13.99 1.07
N THR A 14 11.73 -14.40 1.56
CA THR A 14 10.98 -13.65 2.58
C THR A 14 11.75 -13.55 3.90
N LEU A 15 12.56 -14.56 4.26
CA LEU A 15 13.35 -14.53 5.48
C LEU A 15 14.40 -13.40 5.44
N ALA A 16 15.10 -13.23 4.32
CA ALA A 16 16.05 -12.14 4.15
C ALA A 16 15.37 -10.76 4.27
N TYR A 17 14.13 -10.62 3.77
CA TYR A 17 13.34 -9.41 3.95
C TYR A 17 12.99 -9.17 5.42
N ILE A 18 12.53 -10.20 6.14
CA ILE A 18 12.13 -10.12 7.55
C ILE A 18 13.32 -9.74 8.43
N LEU A 19 14.48 -10.37 8.23
CA LEU A 19 15.72 -10.03 8.94
C LEU A 19 16.15 -8.56 8.67
N ALA A 20 16.00 -8.08 7.46
CA ALA A 20 16.29 -6.67 7.16
C ALA A 20 15.34 -5.72 7.90
N VAL A 21 14.04 -6.02 7.99
CA VAL A 21 13.06 -5.23 8.74
C VAL A 21 13.43 -5.19 10.22
N GLU A 22 13.80 -6.34 10.81
CA GLU A 22 14.22 -6.49 12.21
C GLU A 22 15.49 -5.67 12.50
N GLU A 23 16.54 -5.83 11.70
CA GLU A 23 17.81 -5.11 11.88
C GLU A 23 17.66 -3.58 11.75
N PHE A 24 16.86 -3.12 10.78
CA PHE A 24 16.53 -1.69 10.72
C PHE A 24 15.75 -1.22 11.94
N ALA A 25 14.85 -2.04 12.48
CA ALA A 25 14.02 -1.67 13.61
C ALA A 25 14.83 -1.51 14.91
N LYS A 26 15.93 -2.24 15.10
CA LYS A 26 16.85 -2.10 16.25
C LYS A 26 17.40 -0.68 16.35
N VAL A 27 17.66 -0.05 15.22
CA VAL A 27 18.27 1.28 15.16
C VAL A 27 17.23 2.38 14.90
N CYS A 28 16.26 2.12 14.01
CA CYS A 28 15.28 3.13 13.59
C CYS A 28 13.96 2.49 13.17
N ALA A 29 13.00 2.47 14.08
CA ALA A 29 11.64 1.98 13.80
C ALA A 29 10.96 2.68 12.62
N THR A 30 11.28 3.96 12.37
CA THR A 30 10.76 4.73 11.24
C THR A 30 11.22 4.16 9.90
N THR A 31 12.51 3.90 9.74
CA THR A 31 13.06 3.31 8.51
C THR A 31 12.49 1.91 8.27
N SER A 32 12.36 1.13 9.35
CA SER A 32 11.80 -0.22 9.30
C SER A 32 10.34 -0.22 8.81
N VAL A 33 9.47 0.67 9.34
CA VAL A 33 8.06 0.71 8.89
C VAL A 33 7.90 1.19 7.45
N ILE A 34 8.75 2.14 7.01
CA ILE A 34 8.75 2.60 5.61
C ILE A 34 9.09 1.43 4.67
N LEU A 35 10.16 0.69 4.98
CA LEU A 35 10.55 -0.50 4.23
C LEU A 35 9.46 -1.56 4.25
N SER A 36 8.87 -1.83 5.42
CA SER A 36 7.82 -2.85 5.58
C SER A 36 6.58 -2.52 4.77
N ALA A 37 6.01 -1.32 4.91
CA ALA A 37 4.81 -0.91 4.19
C ALA A 37 5.03 -0.85 2.67
N HIS A 38 6.19 -0.36 2.24
CA HIS A 38 6.56 -0.34 0.83
C HIS A 38 6.64 -1.75 0.24
N THR A 39 7.37 -2.65 0.89
CA THR A 39 7.69 -3.97 0.33
C THR A 39 6.51 -4.93 0.45
N SER A 40 6.01 -5.18 1.68
CA SER A 40 5.04 -6.24 1.95
C SER A 40 3.59 -5.83 1.71
N LEU A 41 3.30 -4.54 1.53
CA LEU A 41 1.95 -4.08 1.24
C LEU A 41 1.83 -3.57 -0.20
N ALA A 42 2.54 -2.49 -0.55
CA ALA A 42 2.36 -1.86 -1.85
C ALA A 42 2.97 -2.68 -3.01
N ALA A 43 4.25 -3.00 -2.92
CA ALA A 43 4.94 -3.71 -3.98
C ALA A 43 4.45 -5.17 -4.11
N ASP A 44 4.21 -5.85 -2.99
CA ASP A 44 3.74 -7.23 -2.97
C ASP A 44 2.32 -7.37 -3.57
N ALA A 45 1.46 -6.37 -3.37
CA ALA A 45 0.14 -6.35 -4.02
C ALA A 45 0.25 -6.39 -5.55
N ILE A 46 1.17 -5.63 -6.14
CA ILE A 46 1.40 -5.63 -7.58
C ILE A 46 2.09 -6.93 -8.02
N TYR A 47 3.05 -7.43 -7.24
CA TYR A 47 3.77 -8.65 -7.55
C TYR A 47 2.84 -9.86 -7.66
N ILE A 48 1.92 -10.02 -6.68
CA ILE A 48 1.03 -11.18 -6.61
C ILE A 48 -0.17 -11.04 -7.57
N HIS A 49 -0.75 -9.84 -7.68
CA HIS A 49 -2.04 -9.64 -8.33
C HIS A 49 -1.97 -8.84 -9.63
N GLY A 50 -0.84 -8.19 -9.93
CA GLY A 50 -0.63 -7.43 -11.14
C GLY A 50 -0.39 -8.32 -12.36
N ASN A 51 -0.81 -7.85 -13.53
CA ASN A 51 -0.42 -8.42 -14.82
C ASN A 51 1.02 -8.00 -15.19
N ASP A 52 1.56 -8.56 -16.27
CA ASP A 52 2.95 -8.32 -16.68
C ASP A 52 3.23 -6.84 -17.00
N GLU A 53 2.27 -6.14 -17.63
CA GLU A 53 2.37 -4.72 -17.93
C GLU A 53 2.41 -3.87 -16.64
N GLN A 54 1.55 -4.18 -15.67
CA GLN A 54 1.54 -3.53 -14.37
C GLN A 54 2.82 -3.80 -13.58
N LYS A 55 3.35 -5.02 -13.63
CA LYS A 55 4.62 -5.37 -12.98
C LYS A 55 5.78 -4.59 -13.59
N GLU A 56 5.85 -4.51 -14.90
CA GLU A 56 6.90 -3.76 -15.59
C GLU A 56 6.80 -2.26 -15.30
N LYS A 57 5.60 -1.69 -15.37
CA LYS A 57 5.37 -0.25 -15.20
C LYS A 57 5.49 0.21 -13.75
N PHE A 58 4.93 -0.56 -12.80
CA PHE A 58 4.75 -0.12 -11.42
C PHE A 58 5.61 -0.87 -10.42
N LEU A 59 5.76 -2.21 -10.56
CA LEU A 59 6.56 -2.97 -9.60
C LEU A 59 8.06 -2.77 -9.80
N ARG A 60 8.55 -2.75 -11.04
CA ARG A 60 9.98 -2.58 -11.32
C ARG A 60 10.57 -1.36 -10.58
N PRO A 61 10.03 -0.14 -10.72
CA PRO A 61 10.57 1.04 -10.02
C PRO A 61 10.39 0.98 -8.49
N LEU A 62 9.45 0.20 -7.97
CA LEU A 62 9.37 -0.08 -6.53
C LEU A 62 10.45 -1.08 -6.10
N ALA A 63 10.68 -2.12 -6.88
CA ALA A 63 11.62 -3.19 -6.56
C ALA A 63 13.09 -2.72 -6.60
N ASP A 64 13.44 -1.83 -7.52
CA ASP A 64 14.78 -1.24 -7.65
C ASP A 64 15.01 -0.02 -6.72
N GLY A 65 13.94 0.48 -6.07
CA GLY A 65 14.01 1.57 -5.11
C GLY A 65 13.99 2.98 -5.71
N THR A 66 13.71 3.13 -7.00
CA THR A 66 13.58 4.45 -7.65
C THR A 66 12.25 5.13 -7.33
N LYS A 67 11.23 4.37 -6.93
CA LYS A 67 9.93 4.86 -6.45
C LYS A 67 9.55 4.22 -5.12
N LEU A 68 8.72 4.93 -4.36
CA LEU A 68 8.17 4.48 -3.08
C LEU A 68 6.69 4.11 -3.23
N GLY A 69 6.28 3.04 -2.54
CA GLY A 69 4.91 2.56 -2.56
C GLY A 69 4.14 2.84 -1.27
N SER A 70 2.83 2.97 -1.39
CA SER A 70 1.88 3.15 -0.30
C SER A 70 0.65 2.25 -0.48
N PHE A 71 0.01 1.87 0.64
CA PHE A 71 -1.14 0.98 0.67
C PHE A 71 -2.29 1.68 1.41
N ALA A 72 -3.35 2.00 0.69
CA ALA A 72 -4.43 2.87 1.14
C ALA A 72 -5.75 2.11 1.29
N LEU A 73 -5.95 1.46 2.44
CA LEU A 73 -7.14 0.69 2.76
C LEU A 73 -8.09 1.45 3.68
N THR A 74 -7.57 1.97 4.81
CA THR A 74 -8.33 2.51 5.94
C THR A 74 -9.10 3.80 5.59
N GLU A 75 -10.34 3.89 6.05
CA GLU A 75 -11.18 5.09 5.95
C GLU A 75 -11.67 5.52 7.34
N PRO A 76 -12.21 6.75 7.50
CA PRO A 76 -12.75 7.22 8.78
C PRO A 76 -13.75 6.25 9.41
N GLU A 77 -14.65 5.67 8.61
CA GLU A 77 -15.70 4.74 9.06
C GLU A 77 -15.35 3.26 8.81
N ALA A 78 -14.15 2.95 8.27
CA ALA A 78 -13.73 1.61 7.91
C ALA A 78 -12.28 1.33 8.34
N GLY A 79 -12.08 1.13 9.63
CA GLY A 79 -10.82 0.69 10.24
C GLY A 79 -10.81 -0.83 10.40
N THR A 80 -11.19 -1.33 11.59
CA THR A 80 -11.29 -2.77 11.87
C THR A 80 -12.29 -3.46 10.93
N ASP A 81 -13.44 -2.84 10.67
CA ASP A 81 -14.36 -3.27 9.62
C ASP A 81 -13.94 -2.71 8.25
N ALA A 82 -12.94 -3.31 7.63
CA ALA A 82 -12.46 -2.92 6.32
C ALA A 82 -13.49 -3.16 5.19
N ALA A 83 -14.60 -3.86 5.46
CA ALA A 83 -15.69 -4.03 4.50
C ALA A 83 -16.59 -2.80 4.40
N GLY A 84 -16.61 -1.93 5.42
CA GLY A 84 -17.45 -0.74 5.51
C GLY A 84 -17.01 0.44 4.65
N GLN A 85 -16.12 0.24 3.67
CA GLN A 85 -15.56 1.31 2.83
C GLN A 85 -16.62 2.13 2.09
N GLN A 86 -16.39 3.44 2.02
CA GLN A 86 -17.28 4.41 1.35
C GLN A 86 -16.64 5.04 0.12
N THR A 87 -15.30 5.05 -0.02
CA THR A 87 -14.61 5.48 -1.24
C THR A 87 -15.15 4.71 -2.43
N LYS A 88 -15.58 5.42 -3.48
CA LYS A 88 -16.23 4.84 -4.66
C LYS A 88 -15.33 4.91 -5.87
N ALA A 89 -15.42 3.90 -6.72
CA ALA A 89 -14.87 3.92 -8.07
C ALA A 89 -15.96 3.59 -9.07
N VAL A 90 -16.19 4.49 -10.03
CA VAL A 90 -17.22 4.32 -11.08
C VAL A 90 -16.52 4.29 -12.42
N ARG A 91 -16.89 3.32 -13.26
CA ARG A 91 -16.37 3.24 -14.62
C ARG A 91 -17.01 4.29 -15.50
N ASP A 92 -16.19 5.08 -16.20
CA ASP A 92 -16.60 6.08 -17.20
C ASP A 92 -15.77 5.89 -18.49
N GLY A 93 -16.33 5.15 -19.43
CA GLY A 93 -15.63 4.77 -20.66
C GLY A 93 -14.38 3.92 -20.39
N GLU A 94 -13.22 4.42 -20.78
CA GLU A 94 -11.91 3.78 -20.60
C GLU A 94 -11.18 4.24 -19.31
N GLU A 95 -11.91 4.86 -18.38
CA GLU A 95 -11.37 5.34 -17.11
C GLU A 95 -12.21 4.85 -15.92
N TRP A 96 -11.58 4.87 -14.75
CA TRP A 96 -12.23 4.84 -13.44
C TRP A 96 -12.22 6.23 -12.84
N VAL A 97 -13.34 6.65 -12.28
CA VAL A 97 -13.49 7.92 -11.52
C VAL A 97 -13.60 7.56 -10.04
N ILE A 98 -12.62 7.99 -9.25
CA ILE A 98 -12.54 7.67 -7.82
C ILE A 98 -12.88 8.90 -7.01
N ASN A 99 -13.78 8.72 -6.01
CA ASN A 99 -14.23 9.75 -5.07
C ASN A 99 -14.26 9.19 -3.65
N GLY A 100 -13.68 9.92 -2.69
CA GLY A 100 -13.64 9.56 -1.28
C GLY A 100 -12.33 9.92 -0.62
N SER A 101 -12.06 9.33 0.55
CA SER A 101 -10.79 9.54 1.24
C SER A 101 -10.29 8.29 1.96
N LYS A 102 -8.99 8.26 2.23
CA LYS A 102 -8.30 7.23 3.01
C LYS A 102 -7.50 7.91 4.12
N ILE A 103 -7.53 7.38 5.33
CA ILE A 103 -6.83 7.98 6.47
C ILE A 103 -5.73 7.07 7.02
N PHE A 104 -4.80 7.68 7.76
CA PHE A 104 -3.66 7.00 8.40
C PHE A 104 -2.76 6.26 7.41
N ILE A 105 -2.59 6.82 6.21
CA ILE A 105 -1.85 6.14 5.14
C ILE A 105 -0.35 6.37 5.30
N THR A 106 0.36 5.27 5.59
CA THR A 106 1.83 5.23 5.67
C THR A 106 2.45 5.54 4.31
N ASN A 107 3.51 6.33 4.29
CA ASN A 107 4.14 6.89 3.09
C ASN A 107 3.21 7.80 2.28
N GLY A 108 2.08 8.25 2.83
CA GLY A 108 0.99 8.91 2.10
C GLY A 108 1.46 10.06 1.22
N GLU A 109 2.12 11.07 1.79
CA GLU A 109 2.56 12.25 1.03
C GLU A 109 3.81 11.99 0.16
N VAL A 110 4.67 11.04 0.56
CA VAL A 110 5.99 10.84 -0.05
C VAL A 110 6.05 9.72 -1.08
N ALA A 111 5.09 8.80 -1.09
CA ALA A 111 5.04 7.73 -2.07
C ALA A 111 4.77 8.24 -3.50
N ASP A 112 5.17 7.45 -4.47
CA ASP A 112 4.95 7.68 -5.90
C ASP A 112 3.79 6.84 -6.45
N ILE A 113 3.59 5.64 -5.87
CA ILE A 113 2.61 4.64 -6.32
C ILE A 113 1.76 4.21 -5.13
N TYR A 114 0.44 4.20 -5.31
CA TYR A 114 -0.53 3.91 -4.27
C TYR A 114 -1.42 2.74 -4.68
N ILE A 115 -1.57 1.75 -3.79
CA ILE A 115 -2.60 0.73 -3.92
C ILE A 115 -3.82 1.20 -3.15
N VAL A 116 -4.90 1.51 -3.86
CA VAL A 116 -6.12 2.11 -3.30
C VAL A 116 -7.29 1.14 -3.46
N PHE A 117 -8.04 0.94 -2.40
CA PHE A 117 -9.25 0.11 -2.42
C PHE A 117 -10.48 1.00 -2.46
N ALA A 118 -11.42 0.69 -3.35
CA ALA A 118 -12.65 1.45 -3.49
C ALA A 118 -13.83 0.55 -3.86
N MET A 119 -15.02 1.00 -3.52
CA MET A 119 -16.28 0.32 -3.78
C MET A 119 -16.71 0.54 -5.24
N THR A 120 -16.78 -0.52 -6.02
CA THR A 120 -17.31 -0.52 -7.39
C THR A 120 -18.77 -0.96 -7.45
N ASP A 121 -19.19 -1.83 -6.51
CA ASP A 121 -20.60 -2.27 -6.39
C ASP A 121 -21.01 -2.41 -4.92
N LYS A 122 -21.72 -1.41 -4.40
CA LYS A 122 -22.18 -1.41 -2.99
C LYS A 122 -23.14 -2.57 -2.67
N SER A 123 -23.89 -3.07 -3.65
CA SER A 123 -24.87 -4.14 -3.45
C SER A 123 -24.21 -5.51 -3.21
N ALA A 124 -22.97 -5.67 -3.67
CA ALA A 124 -22.21 -6.93 -3.57
C ALA A 124 -21.42 -7.09 -2.24
N GLY A 125 -21.48 -6.10 -1.33
CA GLY A 125 -20.73 -6.11 -0.06
C GLY A 125 -19.21 -6.20 -0.30
N THR A 126 -18.52 -7.10 0.38
CA THR A 126 -17.06 -7.28 0.19
C THR A 126 -16.66 -7.65 -1.22
N ARG A 127 -17.57 -8.28 -2.00
CA ARG A 127 -17.34 -8.61 -3.41
C ARG A 127 -17.52 -7.42 -4.34
N GLY A 128 -17.92 -6.27 -3.82
CA GLY A 128 -17.98 -5.01 -4.56
C GLY A 128 -16.77 -4.11 -4.38
N ILE A 129 -15.77 -4.52 -3.58
CA ILE A 129 -14.54 -3.77 -3.39
C ILE A 129 -13.53 -4.19 -4.45
N SER A 130 -12.91 -3.19 -5.10
CA SER A 130 -11.86 -3.37 -6.11
C SER A 130 -10.58 -2.67 -5.67
N ALA A 131 -9.44 -3.09 -6.21
CA ALA A 131 -8.13 -2.50 -5.95
C ALA A 131 -7.61 -1.77 -7.19
N PHE A 132 -6.97 -0.63 -6.98
CA PHE A 132 -6.49 0.25 -8.06
C PHE A 132 -5.06 0.69 -7.79
N ILE A 133 -4.28 0.90 -8.86
CA ILE A 133 -2.95 1.49 -8.82
C ILE A 133 -3.08 2.95 -9.24
N ILE A 134 -2.69 3.88 -8.35
CA ILE A 134 -2.74 5.33 -8.60
C ILE A 134 -1.33 5.89 -8.50
N GLU A 135 -0.95 6.75 -9.43
CA GLU A 135 0.34 7.45 -9.40
C GLU A 135 0.20 8.83 -8.73
N LYS A 136 1.24 9.26 -8.03
CA LYS A 136 1.32 10.62 -7.48
C LYS A 136 1.17 11.66 -8.60
N GLY A 137 0.42 12.72 -8.33
CA GLY A 137 0.17 13.77 -9.31
C GLY A 137 -0.98 13.50 -10.28
N THR A 138 -1.70 12.38 -10.12
CA THR A 138 -2.95 12.16 -10.85
C THR A 138 -3.94 13.29 -10.53
N PRO A 139 -4.55 13.95 -11.54
CA PRO A 139 -5.55 15.00 -11.29
C PRO A 139 -6.70 14.50 -10.41
N GLY A 140 -7.12 15.33 -9.43
CA GLY A 140 -8.13 14.95 -8.45
C GLY A 140 -7.61 14.09 -7.29
N PHE A 141 -6.30 13.83 -7.22
CA PHE A 141 -5.66 13.16 -6.08
C PHE A 141 -4.82 14.16 -5.28
N SER A 142 -5.12 14.30 -3.99
CA SER A 142 -4.46 15.22 -3.08
C SER A 142 -4.25 14.61 -1.68
N PHE A 143 -3.55 15.34 -0.82
CA PHE A 143 -3.15 14.88 0.51
C PHE A 143 -3.64 15.82 1.59
N GLY A 144 -4.14 15.25 2.69
CA GLY A 144 -4.38 15.99 3.92
C GLY A 144 -3.09 16.30 4.68
N PRO A 145 -3.17 17.05 5.77
CA PRO A 145 -2.01 17.38 6.60
C PRO A 145 -1.40 16.12 7.24
N PRO A 146 -0.08 16.14 7.53
CA PRO A 146 0.59 15.04 8.23
C PRO A 146 -0.01 14.80 9.62
N GLU A 147 -0.19 13.53 9.98
CA GLU A 147 -0.68 13.12 11.28
C GLU A 147 0.33 13.43 12.40
N LYS A 148 -0.17 13.96 13.52
CA LYS A 148 0.61 14.17 14.74
C LYS A 148 0.69 12.88 15.54
N LYS A 149 1.79 12.14 15.41
CA LYS A 149 1.96 10.81 16.01
C LYS A 149 2.79 10.84 17.29
N MET A 150 2.51 9.92 18.22
CA MET A 150 3.30 9.70 19.43
C MET A 150 4.70 9.18 19.12
N GLY A 151 4.83 8.23 18.18
CA GLY A 151 6.07 7.60 17.73
C GLY A 151 6.14 7.49 16.20
N ILE A 152 7.26 6.97 15.68
CA ILE A 152 7.50 6.78 14.24
C ILE A 152 7.25 8.09 13.45
N ARG A 153 7.66 9.21 14.02
CA ARG A 153 7.33 10.56 13.52
C ARG A 153 7.96 10.88 12.17
N GLY A 154 9.08 10.25 11.85
CA GLY A 154 9.74 10.44 10.56
C GLY A 154 9.11 9.68 9.40
N SER A 155 8.13 8.79 9.63
CA SER A 155 7.33 8.17 8.59
C SER A 155 6.16 9.09 8.25
N SER A 156 6.02 9.50 6.99
CA SER A 156 4.88 10.26 6.51
C SER A 156 3.60 9.43 6.69
N THR A 157 2.62 10.01 7.35
CA THR A 157 1.30 9.42 7.52
C THR A 157 0.27 10.53 7.34
N CYS A 158 -0.62 10.41 6.38
CA CYS A 158 -1.62 11.44 6.11
C CYS A 158 -2.91 10.84 5.55
N GLU A 159 -3.90 11.69 5.38
CA GLU A 159 -5.09 11.41 4.60
C GLU A 159 -4.76 11.49 3.10
N LEU A 160 -5.40 10.62 2.30
CA LEU A 160 -5.47 10.71 0.85
C LEU A 160 -6.87 11.13 0.46
N VAL A 161 -7.00 12.13 -0.40
CA VAL A 161 -8.30 12.67 -0.84
C VAL A 161 -8.43 12.51 -2.36
N PHE A 162 -9.58 11.98 -2.78
CA PHE A 162 -9.91 11.72 -4.18
C PHE A 162 -11.19 12.50 -4.55
N GLU A 163 -11.06 13.45 -5.48
CA GLU A 163 -12.14 14.29 -6.00
C GLU A 163 -12.14 14.19 -7.52
N ASP A 164 -13.05 13.41 -8.07
CA ASP A 164 -13.10 13.05 -9.49
C ASP A 164 -11.75 12.58 -10.04
N CYS A 165 -11.02 11.81 -9.22
CA CYS A 165 -9.71 11.28 -9.58
C CYS A 165 -9.86 10.24 -10.70
N ARG A 166 -9.35 10.59 -11.90
CA ARG A 166 -9.47 9.76 -13.11
C ARG A 166 -8.21 8.96 -13.35
N ILE A 167 -8.36 7.65 -13.50
CA ILE A 167 -7.27 6.73 -13.81
C ILE A 167 -7.67 5.82 -14.98
N PRO A 168 -6.70 5.37 -15.80
CA PRO A 168 -6.97 4.43 -16.87
C PRO A 168 -7.59 3.11 -16.39
N ILE A 169 -8.43 2.49 -17.21
CA ILE A 169 -9.05 1.20 -16.88
C ILE A 169 -8.02 0.11 -16.58
N GLY A 170 -6.84 0.16 -17.21
CA GLY A 170 -5.73 -0.75 -17.00
C GLY A 170 -5.05 -0.63 -15.63
N ASN A 171 -5.42 0.37 -14.81
CA ASN A 171 -4.92 0.53 -13.45
C ASN A 171 -5.74 -0.27 -12.40
N LEU A 172 -6.78 -1.01 -12.83
CA LEU A 172 -7.45 -1.98 -11.97
C LEU A 172 -6.48 -3.12 -11.64
N LEU A 173 -6.18 -3.32 -10.36
CA LEU A 173 -5.31 -4.39 -9.89
C LEU A 173 -6.11 -5.69 -9.71
N GLY A 174 -5.71 -6.72 -10.44
CA GLY A 174 -6.42 -8.00 -10.46
C GLY A 174 -7.75 -7.92 -11.24
N ARG A 175 -8.86 -8.25 -10.58
CA ARG A 175 -10.20 -8.23 -11.17
C ARG A 175 -11.15 -7.38 -10.35
N GLU A 176 -12.11 -6.75 -11.01
CA GLU A 176 -13.21 -6.04 -10.34
C GLU A 176 -13.90 -6.93 -9.30
N GLY A 177 -14.22 -6.36 -8.15
CA GLY A 177 -14.87 -7.06 -7.05
C GLY A 177 -13.96 -8.03 -6.26
N LYS A 178 -12.65 -8.07 -6.53
CA LYS A 178 -11.68 -8.91 -5.82
C LYS A 178 -10.77 -8.14 -4.86
N GLY A 179 -10.94 -6.82 -4.75
CA GLY A 179 -10.09 -5.97 -3.91
C GLY A 179 -10.06 -6.36 -2.44
N PHE A 180 -11.21 -6.76 -1.86
CA PHE A 180 -11.22 -7.19 -0.45
C PHE A 180 -10.35 -8.44 -0.24
N GLY A 181 -10.45 -9.44 -1.13
CA GLY A 181 -9.60 -10.63 -1.08
C GLY A 181 -8.11 -10.29 -1.26
N ILE A 182 -7.80 -9.37 -2.18
CA ILE A 182 -6.44 -8.85 -2.37
C ILE A 182 -5.95 -8.22 -1.06
N ALA A 183 -6.73 -7.30 -0.46
CA ALA A 183 -6.35 -6.65 0.80
C ALA A 183 -6.05 -7.66 1.90
N MET A 184 -6.91 -8.65 2.10
CA MET A 184 -6.71 -9.66 3.15
C MET A 184 -5.46 -10.51 2.91
N SER A 185 -5.23 -10.97 1.68
CA SER A 185 -4.03 -11.77 1.36
C SER A 185 -2.73 -10.99 1.57
N ILE A 186 -2.70 -9.71 1.23
CA ILE A 186 -1.54 -8.85 1.41
C ILE A 186 -1.30 -8.54 2.90
N LEU A 187 -2.36 -8.28 3.67
CA LEU A 187 -2.25 -8.04 5.10
C LEU A 187 -1.72 -9.25 5.88
N ASP A 188 -2.03 -10.48 5.44
CA ASP A 188 -1.49 -11.70 6.09
C ASP A 188 0.04 -11.75 6.00
N GLY A 189 0.63 -11.43 4.85
CA GLY A 189 2.07 -11.26 4.70
C GLY A 189 2.64 -10.06 5.47
N GLY A 190 1.93 -8.93 5.43
CA GLY A 190 2.31 -7.69 6.11
C GLY A 190 2.44 -7.82 7.62
N ARG A 191 1.63 -8.67 8.25
CA ARG A 191 1.69 -8.93 9.71
C ARG A 191 3.03 -9.51 10.16
N ILE A 192 3.67 -10.32 9.32
CA ILE A 192 4.99 -10.90 9.60
C ILE A 192 6.05 -9.79 9.66
N GLY A 193 6.01 -8.85 8.73
CA GLY A 193 6.89 -7.68 8.72
C GLY A 193 6.73 -6.81 9.97
N ILE A 194 5.49 -6.57 10.41
CA ILE A 194 5.23 -5.81 11.64
C ILE A 194 5.67 -6.58 12.89
N ALA A 195 5.56 -7.91 12.93
CA ALA A 195 6.09 -8.72 14.02
C ALA A 195 7.63 -8.61 14.11
N ALA A 196 8.33 -8.67 12.99
CA ALA A 196 9.78 -8.47 12.92
C ALA A 196 10.19 -7.05 13.36
N GLN A 197 9.43 -6.03 12.94
CA GLN A 197 9.66 -4.66 13.40
C GLN A 197 9.52 -4.54 14.92
N ALA A 198 8.47 -5.13 15.51
CA ALA A 198 8.26 -5.10 16.95
C ALA A 198 9.38 -5.80 17.72
N LEU A 199 9.86 -6.95 17.21
CA LEU A 199 10.99 -7.68 17.76
C LEU A 199 12.27 -6.82 17.72
N GLY A 200 12.61 -6.26 16.58
CA GLY A 200 13.80 -5.43 16.43
C GLY A 200 13.78 -4.18 17.35
N ILE A 201 12.62 -3.52 17.51
CA ILE A 201 12.47 -2.41 18.47
C ILE A 201 12.74 -2.89 19.90
N ALA A 202 12.20 -4.07 20.29
CA ALA A 202 12.40 -4.63 21.63
C ALA A 202 13.88 -4.99 21.87
N GLU A 203 14.54 -5.62 20.89
CA GLU A 203 15.97 -5.95 20.97
C GLU A 203 16.84 -4.68 21.07
N GLY A 204 16.62 -3.69 20.21
CA GLY A 204 17.36 -2.43 20.26
C GLY A 204 17.16 -1.67 21.57
N ALA A 205 15.97 -1.75 22.18
CA ALA A 205 15.73 -1.16 23.50
C ALA A 205 16.38 -1.94 24.65
N PHE A 206 16.55 -3.26 24.50
CA PHE A 206 17.18 -4.11 25.49
C PHE A 206 18.71 -4.00 25.49
N GLU A 207 19.32 -3.79 24.31
CA GLU A 207 20.76 -3.67 24.13
C GLU A 207 21.33 -2.29 24.53
N ASN A 208 20.48 -1.24 24.67
CA ASN A 208 20.86 0.12 25.08
C ASN A 208 20.50 0.44 26.53
#